data_8af5b71cc477d657e3cecfd0556095f8
#
_entry.id   8af5b71cc477d657e3cecfd0556095f8
#
_cell.length_a   1.000
_cell.length_b   1.000
_cell.length_c   1.000
_cell.angle_alpha   90.00
_cell.angle_beta   90.00
_cell.angle_gamma   90.00
#
_symmetry.space_group_name_H-M   'P 1'
#
loop_
_entity.id
_entity.type
_entity.pdbx_description
1 polymer ?
#
loop_
_entity_poly.entity_id
_entity_poly.type
_entity_poly.pdbx_seq_one_letter_code
_entity_poly.pdbx_strand_id
1 'polypeptide(L)'
;MESDAQASSAAARPLVEFCDLGVTYPGGITAIRHFNLAVAAGEFVVILGPSGCGKSTVLQVVAGLLEPTSGRVVVAGQINPPPGKDRGFVFQHAGLLPWFDIFTNIEIGLRAKGMSRKAARTVSQRYVSAMGLDGFGHLYPHQLSGGMQQRVGVARAFAIDPPILLMDEPFAALDAQTRILLQEELIRLWEGSGKTIIFVTHSIEEAVFLADRVVVMARAPGSVKSSIDITLPRPRTEETRSHPQYLQLFNTLWGMIRRDAQRAISEPDLREAT
;
A
#
# COMPACT_ATOMS: atom_id res chain seq x y z
N MET A 1 19.20 44.85 -21.94
CA MET A 1 19.45 44.37 -20.58
C MET A 1 18.28 43.53 -20.20
N GLU A 2 18.38 42.26 -20.56
CA GLU A 2 17.38 41.24 -20.31
C GLU A 2 17.71 40.62 -18.98
N SER A 3 16.73 40.67 -18.06
CA SER A 3 16.80 40.00 -16.76
C SER A 3 16.01 38.72 -16.90
N ASP A 4 16.71 37.61 -17.13
CA ASP A 4 16.18 36.25 -17.07
C ASP A 4 15.71 35.95 -15.64
N ALA A 5 14.40 35.99 -15.45
CA ALA A 5 13.74 35.43 -14.27
C ALA A 5 13.61 33.91 -14.46
N GLN A 6 14.62 33.17 -14.05
CA GLN A 6 14.51 31.72 -13.83
C GLN A 6 13.54 31.48 -12.69
N ALA A 7 12.27 31.21 -13.03
CA ALA A 7 11.32 30.63 -12.10
C ALA A 7 11.72 29.18 -11.84
N SER A 8 12.55 28.97 -10.82
CA SER A 8 12.78 27.66 -10.23
C SER A 8 11.44 27.15 -9.67
N SER A 9 10.82 26.20 -10.38
CA SER A 9 9.72 25.42 -9.85
C SER A 9 10.21 24.70 -8.59
N ALA A 10 9.85 25.23 -7.43
CA ALA A 10 10.10 24.57 -6.16
C ALA A 10 9.30 23.24 -6.18
N ALA A 11 9.98 22.16 -6.49
CA ALA A 11 9.39 20.82 -6.42
C ALA A 11 8.81 20.63 -5.01
N ALA A 12 7.50 20.41 -4.92
CA ALA A 12 6.83 20.19 -3.65
C ALA A 12 7.56 19.09 -2.88
N ARG A 13 7.83 19.33 -1.59
CA ARG A 13 8.53 18.34 -0.76
C ARG A 13 7.73 17.04 -0.73
N PRO A 14 8.38 15.87 -0.90
CA PRO A 14 7.71 14.59 -0.83
C PRO A 14 7.07 14.40 0.55
N LEU A 15 5.90 13.75 0.59
CA LEU A 15 5.24 13.41 1.85
C LEU A 15 5.94 12.26 2.57
N VAL A 16 6.45 11.29 1.80
CA VAL A 16 7.30 10.20 2.30
C VAL A 16 8.57 10.13 1.45
N GLU A 17 9.73 10.07 2.10
CA GLU A 17 11.02 9.98 1.42
C GLU A 17 11.90 8.92 2.09
N PHE A 18 12.40 7.99 1.32
CA PHE A 18 13.40 7.00 1.73
C PHE A 18 14.77 7.44 1.22
N CYS A 19 15.70 7.60 2.16
CA CYS A 19 17.07 8.03 1.86
C CYS A 19 18.05 6.93 2.23
N ASP A 20 18.55 6.23 1.24
CA ASP A 20 19.54 5.15 1.35
C ASP A 20 19.15 4.10 2.42
N LEU A 21 17.85 3.75 2.46
CA LEU A 21 17.31 2.90 3.48
C LEU A 21 17.90 1.49 3.40
N GLY A 22 18.34 0.99 4.55
CA GLY A 22 18.76 -0.39 4.75
C GLY A 22 18.11 -1.02 5.97
N VAL A 23 17.75 -2.30 5.85
CA VAL A 23 17.18 -3.09 6.94
C VAL A 23 17.81 -4.46 6.95
N THR A 24 18.45 -4.79 8.08
CA THR A 24 18.99 -6.12 8.37
C THR A 24 18.35 -6.64 9.64
N TYR A 25 17.70 -7.79 9.57
CA TYR A 25 17.07 -8.44 10.73
C TYR A 25 18.10 -9.07 11.67
N PRO A 26 17.75 -9.30 12.94
CA PRO A 26 18.54 -10.15 13.82
C PRO A 26 18.79 -11.51 13.16
N GLY A 27 20.06 -11.96 13.16
CA GLY A 27 20.47 -13.16 12.40
C GLY A 27 21.15 -12.87 11.07
N GLY A 28 21.34 -11.58 10.71
CA GLY A 28 22.17 -11.16 9.58
C GLY A 28 21.46 -11.15 8.21
N ILE A 29 20.16 -11.41 8.16
CA ILE A 29 19.39 -11.38 6.91
C ILE A 29 19.11 -9.93 6.52
N THR A 30 19.73 -9.47 5.44
CA THR A 30 19.49 -8.14 4.87
C THR A 30 18.26 -8.19 3.96
N ALA A 31 17.17 -7.56 4.41
CA ALA A 31 15.92 -7.47 3.64
C ALA A 31 15.93 -6.32 2.63
N ILE A 32 16.49 -5.17 3.02
CA ILE A 32 16.53 -3.94 2.21
C ILE A 32 17.95 -3.39 2.17
N ARG A 33 18.39 -2.93 1.00
CA ARG A 33 19.67 -2.27 0.82
C ARG A 33 19.58 -1.13 -0.21
N HIS A 34 20.08 0.03 0.15
CA HIS A 34 20.13 1.22 -0.72
C HIS A 34 18.78 1.55 -1.37
N PHE A 35 17.68 1.47 -0.58
CA PHE A 35 16.36 1.78 -1.07
C PHE A 35 16.10 3.29 -1.03
N ASN A 36 15.89 3.88 -2.21
CA ASN A 36 15.63 5.30 -2.38
C ASN A 36 14.30 5.48 -3.11
N LEU A 37 13.38 6.24 -2.52
CA LEU A 37 12.07 6.52 -3.11
C LEU A 37 11.51 7.81 -2.48
N ALA A 38 10.95 8.68 -3.31
CA ALA A 38 10.16 9.82 -2.87
C ALA A 38 8.71 9.61 -3.31
N VAL A 39 7.75 9.86 -2.42
CA VAL A 39 6.31 9.75 -2.67
C VAL A 39 5.67 11.11 -2.43
N ALA A 40 4.96 11.62 -3.42
CA ALA A 40 4.28 12.90 -3.35
C ALA A 40 2.99 12.81 -2.52
N ALA A 41 2.53 13.94 -2.00
CA ALA A 41 1.21 14.01 -1.36
C ALA A 41 0.10 13.73 -2.38
N GLY A 42 -0.88 12.91 -2.01
CA GLY A 42 -2.00 12.52 -2.86
C GLY A 42 -1.66 11.46 -3.91
N GLU A 43 -0.43 10.95 -3.95
CA GLU A 43 0.00 9.95 -4.92
C GLU A 43 -0.41 8.52 -4.50
N PHE A 44 -0.84 7.71 -5.46
CA PHE A 44 -1.02 6.26 -5.30
C PHE A 44 0.21 5.53 -5.85
N VAL A 45 1.16 5.17 -4.99
CA VAL A 45 2.36 4.43 -5.37
C VAL A 45 2.17 2.95 -5.08
N VAL A 46 2.43 2.11 -6.07
CA VAL A 46 2.48 0.66 -5.91
C VAL A 46 3.92 0.17 -5.97
N ILE A 47 4.34 -0.53 -4.93
CA ILE A 47 5.62 -1.24 -4.87
C ILE A 47 5.35 -2.69 -5.32
N LEU A 48 5.88 -3.03 -6.49
CA LEU A 48 5.69 -4.32 -7.15
C LEU A 48 6.98 -5.15 -7.07
N GLY A 49 6.87 -6.39 -6.67
CA GLY A 49 8.04 -7.28 -6.64
C GLY A 49 7.72 -8.69 -6.17
N PRO A 50 8.66 -9.64 -6.33
CA PRO A 50 8.46 -11.03 -5.91
C PRO A 50 8.28 -11.15 -4.39
N SER A 51 7.77 -12.30 -3.95
CA SER A 51 7.69 -12.61 -2.52
C SER A 51 9.09 -12.62 -1.90
N GLY A 52 9.20 -12.13 -0.66
CA GLY A 52 10.47 -12.09 0.07
C GLY A 52 11.44 -10.98 -0.34
N CYS A 53 11.12 -10.10 -1.30
CA CYS A 53 12.02 -8.99 -1.68
C CYS A 53 12.01 -7.79 -0.71
N GLY A 54 11.27 -7.83 0.40
CA GLY A 54 11.28 -6.78 1.41
C GLY A 54 10.17 -5.74 1.31
N LYS A 55 9.12 -5.94 0.49
CA LYS A 55 7.99 -5.00 0.34
C LYS A 55 7.32 -4.65 1.68
N SER A 56 6.95 -5.66 2.44
CA SER A 56 6.35 -5.48 3.78
C SER A 56 7.30 -4.78 4.75
N THR A 57 8.61 -5.05 4.64
CA THR A 57 9.65 -4.37 5.42
C THR A 57 9.66 -2.87 5.15
N VAL A 58 9.55 -2.45 3.88
CA VAL A 58 9.45 -1.03 3.50
C VAL A 58 8.22 -0.39 4.15
N LEU A 59 7.05 -1.05 4.09
CA LEU A 59 5.84 -0.52 4.73
C LEU A 59 5.97 -0.43 6.26
N GLN A 60 6.57 -1.44 6.90
CA GLN A 60 6.77 -1.44 8.35
C GLN A 60 7.66 -0.29 8.81
N VAL A 61 8.69 0.06 8.03
CA VAL A 61 9.55 1.22 8.31
C VAL A 61 8.76 2.52 8.21
N VAL A 62 7.96 2.73 7.15
CA VAL A 62 7.10 3.93 7.04
C VAL A 62 6.09 3.99 8.17
N ALA A 63 5.53 2.86 8.57
CA ALA A 63 4.59 2.78 9.68
C ALA A 63 5.22 3.11 11.05
N GLY A 64 6.56 3.12 11.14
CA GLY A 64 7.30 3.25 12.39
C GLY A 64 7.26 1.98 13.25
N LEU A 65 6.90 0.84 12.66
CA LEU A 65 6.85 -0.47 13.32
C LEU A 65 8.21 -1.17 13.31
N LEU A 66 9.11 -0.72 12.45
CA LEU A 66 10.46 -1.25 12.30
C LEU A 66 11.44 -0.09 12.10
N GLU A 67 12.50 -0.07 12.89
CA GLU A 67 13.58 0.90 12.74
C GLU A 67 14.55 0.46 11.63
N PRO A 68 14.97 1.37 10.73
CA PRO A 68 16.01 1.06 9.75
C PRO A 68 17.36 0.81 10.42
N THR A 69 18.16 -0.12 9.86
CA THR A 69 19.52 -0.37 10.34
C THR A 69 20.55 0.60 9.72
N SER A 70 20.20 1.21 8.58
CA SER A 70 20.98 2.29 7.93
C SER A 70 20.06 3.19 7.13
N GLY A 71 20.52 4.39 6.81
CA GLY A 71 19.73 5.39 6.11
C GLY A 71 18.58 5.91 6.99
N ARG A 72 17.51 6.40 6.34
CA ARG A 72 16.34 6.95 7.05
C ARG A 72 15.10 6.97 6.17
N VAL A 73 13.94 7.04 6.81
CA VAL A 73 12.68 7.44 6.19
C VAL A 73 12.25 8.79 6.76
N VAL A 74 11.77 9.68 5.91
CA VAL A 74 11.15 10.95 6.31
C VAL A 74 9.65 10.85 6.00
N VAL A 75 8.80 11.08 6.98
CA VAL A 75 7.33 11.06 6.82
C VAL A 75 6.79 12.40 7.31
N ALA A 76 6.13 13.13 6.44
CA ALA A 76 5.61 14.48 6.72
C ALA A 76 6.67 15.40 7.38
N GLY A 77 7.92 15.32 6.93
CA GLY A 77 9.05 16.10 7.45
C GLY A 77 9.71 15.56 8.72
N GLN A 78 9.20 14.47 9.31
CA GLN A 78 9.78 13.84 10.50
C GLN A 78 10.67 12.64 10.10
N ILE A 79 11.86 12.57 10.69
CA ILE A 79 12.82 11.48 10.42
C ILE A 79 12.50 10.28 11.32
N ASN A 80 12.35 9.11 10.73
CA ASN A 80 12.08 7.83 11.40
C ASN A 80 10.99 7.97 12.49
N PRO A 81 9.81 8.54 12.18
CA PRO A 81 8.81 8.79 13.20
C PRO A 81 8.24 7.46 13.73
N PRO A 82 7.94 7.37 15.04
CA PRO A 82 7.25 6.22 15.62
C PRO A 82 5.85 6.05 15.03
N PRO A 83 5.14 4.95 15.31
CA PRO A 83 3.75 4.78 14.89
C PRO A 83 2.89 5.97 15.30
N GLY A 84 2.09 6.50 14.36
CA GLY A 84 1.33 7.72 14.54
C GLY A 84 -0.11 7.64 14.02
N LYS A 85 -0.91 8.66 14.36
CA LYS A 85 -2.31 8.78 13.91
C LYS A 85 -2.43 9.28 12.47
N ASP A 86 -1.33 9.65 11.86
CA ASP A 86 -1.17 10.16 10.51
C ASP A 86 -1.07 9.04 9.46
N ARG A 87 -0.95 7.79 9.92
CA ARG A 87 -0.80 6.62 9.05
C ARG A 87 -1.82 5.55 9.40
N GLY A 88 -2.57 5.09 8.39
CA GLY A 88 -3.41 3.90 8.47
C GLY A 88 -2.69 2.71 7.86
N PHE A 89 -2.84 1.52 8.46
CA PHE A 89 -2.20 0.30 7.96
C PHE A 89 -3.25 -0.78 7.70
N VAL A 90 -3.21 -1.35 6.50
CA VAL A 90 -3.97 -2.55 6.12
C VAL A 90 -2.96 -3.69 5.99
N PHE A 91 -3.06 -4.65 6.89
CA PHE A 91 -2.19 -5.83 6.92
C PHE A 91 -2.63 -6.88 5.89
N GLN A 92 -1.72 -7.74 5.47
CA GLN A 92 -1.99 -8.88 4.59
C GLN A 92 -3.06 -9.81 5.18
N HIS A 93 -3.00 -10.08 6.47
CA HIS A 93 -4.12 -10.63 7.23
C HIS A 93 -4.82 -9.46 7.92
N ALA A 94 -6.14 -9.36 7.80
CA ALA A 94 -6.91 -8.19 8.22
C ALA A 94 -6.66 -7.72 9.68
N GLY A 95 -6.09 -8.59 10.53
CA GLY A 95 -5.72 -8.28 11.91
C GLY A 95 -6.91 -7.73 12.71
N LEU A 96 -8.11 -8.32 12.52
CA LEU A 96 -9.29 -7.93 13.24
C LEU A 96 -9.20 -8.41 14.69
N LEU A 97 -9.74 -7.61 15.60
CA LEU A 97 -9.85 -7.97 16.99
C LEU A 97 -10.98 -9.01 17.15
N PRO A 98 -10.68 -10.27 17.52
CA PRO A 98 -11.62 -11.38 17.42
C PRO A 98 -12.79 -11.28 18.41
N TRP A 99 -12.63 -10.49 19.46
CA TRP A 99 -13.65 -10.24 20.47
C TRP A 99 -14.57 -9.05 20.21
N PHE A 100 -14.39 -8.37 19.07
CA PHE A 100 -15.23 -7.27 18.64
C PHE A 100 -15.97 -7.60 17.34
N ASP A 101 -17.22 -7.11 17.23
CA ASP A 101 -17.97 -7.13 15.99
C ASP A 101 -17.37 -6.22 14.91
N ILE A 102 -17.86 -6.28 13.68
CA ILE A 102 -17.38 -5.46 12.56
C ILE A 102 -17.44 -3.97 12.91
N PHE A 103 -18.56 -3.49 13.42
CA PHE A 103 -18.71 -2.08 13.76
C PHE A 103 -17.66 -1.64 14.76
N THR A 104 -17.47 -2.39 15.83
CA THR A 104 -16.52 -2.07 16.89
C THR A 104 -15.08 -2.14 16.39
N ASN A 105 -14.76 -3.09 15.50
CA ASN A 105 -13.44 -3.15 14.84
C ASN A 105 -13.13 -1.89 14.05
N ILE A 106 -14.12 -1.30 13.36
CA ILE A 106 -13.93 -0.04 12.62
C ILE A 106 -13.89 1.15 13.58
N GLU A 107 -14.73 1.15 14.63
CA GLU A 107 -14.86 2.24 15.57
C GLU A 107 -13.65 2.46 16.48
N ILE A 108 -12.85 1.40 16.74
CA ILE A 108 -11.82 1.46 17.78
C ILE A 108 -10.80 2.59 17.54
N GLY A 109 -10.37 2.76 16.27
CA GLY A 109 -9.45 3.84 15.90
C GLY A 109 -10.07 5.23 16.02
N LEU A 110 -11.35 5.37 15.67
CA LEU A 110 -12.11 6.61 15.80
C LEU A 110 -12.25 7.02 17.27
N ARG A 111 -12.56 6.06 18.11
CA ARG A 111 -12.70 6.27 19.57
C ARG A 111 -11.35 6.61 20.21
N ALA A 112 -10.27 6.00 19.77
CA ALA A 112 -8.91 6.34 20.20
C ALA A 112 -8.50 7.78 19.80
N LYS A 113 -9.11 8.33 18.73
CA LYS A 113 -8.99 9.74 18.34
C LYS A 113 -9.91 10.69 19.17
N GLY A 114 -10.71 10.17 20.12
CA GLY A 114 -11.60 10.95 20.98
C GLY A 114 -13.03 11.12 20.44
N MET A 115 -13.39 10.43 19.33
CA MET A 115 -14.73 10.51 18.78
C MET A 115 -15.76 9.86 19.72
N SER A 116 -16.94 10.47 19.88
CA SER A 116 -18.02 9.89 20.67
C SER A 116 -18.52 8.58 20.04
N ARG A 117 -19.07 7.67 20.86
CA ARG A 117 -19.60 6.38 20.39
C ARG A 117 -20.65 6.54 19.28
N LYS A 118 -21.55 7.52 19.42
CA LYS A 118 -22.61 7.80 18.43
C LYS A 118 -22.01 8.25 17.10
N ALA A 119 -21.05 9.18 17.12
CA ALA A 119 -20.39 9.65 15.92
C ALA A 119 -19.55 8.55 15.25
N ALA A 120 -18.78 7.78 16.04
CA ALA A 120 -18.00 6.65 15.51
C ALA A 120 -18.91 5.59 14.86
N ARG A 121 -20.09 5.32 15.43
CA ARG A 121 -21.09 4.41 14.83
C ARG A 121 -21.59 4.91 13.46
N THR A 122 -21.88 6.20 13.32
CA THR A 122 -22.30 6.78 12.04
C THR A 122 -21.20 6.64 10.98
N VAL A 123 -19.92 6.88 11.34
CA VAL A 123 -18.81 6.70 10.43
C VAL A 123 -18.63 5.22 10.07
N SER A 124 -18.67 4.32 11.05
CA SER A 124 -18.51 2.88 10.79
C SER A 124 -19.61 2.32 9.89
N GLN A 125 -20.86 2.75 10.07
CA GLN A 125 -21.98 2.38 9.19
C GLN A 125 -21.71 2.77 7.73
N ARG A 126 -21.22 4.00 7.49
CA ARG A 126 -20.88 4.47 6.14
C ARG A 126 -19.84 3.56 5.49
N TYR A 127 -18.78 3.18 6.21
CA TYR A 127 -17.72 2.31 5.65
C TYR A 127 -18.17 0.84 5.54
N VAL A 128 -19.04 0.36 6.41
CA VAL A 128 -19.69 -0.97 6.26
C VAL A 128 -20.48 -1.02 4.95
N SER A 129 -21.30 -0.01 4.67
CA SER A 129 -22.05 0.07 3.41
C SER A 129 -21.13 0.21 2.19
N ALA A 130 -20.12 1.08 2.26
CA ALA A 130 -19.15 1.27 1.17
C ALA A 130 -18.39 -0.02 0.82
N MET A 131 -18.15 -0.89 1.80
CA MET A 131 -17.51 -2.20 1.60
C MET A 131 -18.48 -3.34 1.26
N GLY A 132 -19.78 -3.05 1.03
CA GLY A 132 -20.79 -4.07 0.73
C GLY A 132 -20.98 -5.06 1.88
N LEU A 133 -20.89 -4.58 3.12
CA LEU A 133 -21.06 -5.37 4.35
C LEU A 133 -22.37 -5.04 5.09
N ASP A 134 -23.37 -4.50 4.36
CA ASP A 134 -24.69 -4.22 4.93
C ASP A 134 -25.32 -5.48 5.50
N GLY A 135 -25.90 -5.35 6.69
CA GLY A 135 -26.49 -6.47 7.42
C GLY A 135 -25.49 -7.33 8.23
N PHE A 136 -24.17 -7.20 7.98
CA PHE A 136 -23.15 -8.01 8.66
C PHE A 136 -22.48 -7.29 9.83
N GLY A 137 -22.76 -6.02 10.06
CA GLY A 137 -22.05 -5.14 11.01
C GLY A 137 -21.94 -5.66 12.45
N HIS A 138 -22.84 -6.55 12.89
CA HIS A 138 -22.84 -7.16 14.23
C HIS A 138 -22.15 -8.52 14.30
N LEU A 139 -21.67 -9.04 13.16
CA LEU A 139 -20.93 -10.31 13.12
C LEU A 139 -19.50 -10.14 13.64
N TYR A 140 -18.98 -11.22 14.20
CA TYR A 140 -17.62 -11.31 14.70
C TYR A 140 -16.67 -11.87 13.60
N PRO A 141 -15.35 -11.62 13.70
CA PRO A 141 -14.39 -12.06 12.68
C PRO A 141 -14.49 -13.54 12.33
N HIS A 142 -14.68 -14.42 13.28
CA HIS A 142 -14.79 -15.87 13.04
C HIS A 142 -16.03 -16.30 12.24
N GLN A 143 -17.02 -15.42 12.08
CA GLN A 143 -18.25 -15.64 11.31
C GLN A 143 -18.13 -15.12 9.87
N LEU A 144 -16.99 -14.52 9.51
CA LEU A 144 -16.73 -13.87 8.23
C LEU A 144 -15.84 -14.72 7.34
N SER A 145 -16.07 -14.68 6.03
CA SER A 145 -15.07 -15.15 5.07
C SER A 145 -13.80 -14.32 5.13
N GLY A 146 -12.67 -14.86 4.67
CA GLY A 146 -11.41 -14.10 4.60
C GLY A 146 -11.54 -12.79 3.81
N GLY A 147 -12.31 -12.81 2.72
CA GLY A 147 -12.60 -11.62 1.93
C GLY A 147 -13.40 -10.56 2.70
N MET A 148 -14.41 -10.98 3.47
CA MET A 148 -15.18 -10.05 4.34
C MET A 148 -14.27 -9.47 5.42
N GLN A 149 -13.42 -10.27 6.05
CA GLN A 149 -12.46 -9.78 7.04
C GLN A 149 -11.54 -8.72 6.45
N GLN A 150 -11.06 -8.94 5.22
CA GLN A 150 -10.18 -7.98 4.54
C GLN A 150 -10.90 -6.67 4.24
N ARG A 151 -12.17 -6.72 3.80
CA ARG A 151 -13.02 -5.52 3.62
C ARG A 151 -13.16 -4.72 4.92
N VAL A 152 -13.35 -5.40 6.05
CA VAL A 152 -13.39 -4.75 7.38
C VAL A 152 -12.05 -4.09 7.70
N GLY A 153 -10.93 -4.75 7.39
CA GLY A 153 -9.59 -4.19 7.58
C GLY A 153 -9.35 -2.91 6.78
N VAL A 154 -9.79 -2.89 5.51
CA VAL A 154 -9.75 -1.70 4.65
C VAL A 154 -10.67 -0.61 5.22
N ALA A 155 -11.92 -0.94 5.54
CA ALA A 155 -12.88 -0.01 6.17
C ALA A 155 -12.30 0.66 7.42
N ARG A 156 -11.68 -0.14 8.31
CA ARG A 156 -11.04 0.34 9.54
C ARG A 156 -9.92 1.34 9.26
N ALA A 157 -9.08 1.06 8.28
CA ALA A 157 -7.97 1.94 7.93
C ALA A 157 -8.44 3.26 7.30
N PHE A 158 -9.47 3.23 6.44
CA PHE A 158 -10.06 4.43 5.86
C PHE A 158 -10.86 5.26 6.88
N ALA A 159 -11.58 4.60 7.78
CA ALA A 159 -12.46 5.27 8.74
C ALA A 159 -11.72 6.26 9.65
N ILE A 160 -10.49 5.95 10.06
CA ILE A 160 -9.67 6.85 10.89
C ILE A 160 -9.18 8.10 10.13
N ASP A 161 -9.45 8.18 8.83
CA ASP A 161 -9.13 9.32 7.96
C ASP A 161 -7.68 9.80 8.06
N PRO A 162 -6.68 8.92 7.81
CA PRO A 162 -5.28 9.31 7.85
C PRO A 162 -4.86 9.94 6.52
N PRO A 163 -3.88 10.85 6.48
CA PRO A 163 -3.32 11.37 5.23
C PRO A 163 -2.50 10.32 4.45
N ILE A 164 -2.00 9.29 5.12
CA ILE A 164 -1.20 8.22 4.52
C ILE A 164 -1.86 6.87 4.81
N LEU A 165 -2.05 6.06 3.77
CA LEU A 165 -2.50 4.67 3.87
C LEU A 165 -1.40 3.74 3.37
N LEU A 166 -1.07 2.77 4.20
CA LEU A 166 -0.09 1.72 3.93
C LEU A 166 -0.84 0.40 3.77
N MET A 167 -0.65 -0.29 2.64
CA MET A 167 -1.43 -1.49 2.32
C MET A 167 -0.50 -2.64 1.91
N ASP A 168 -0.49 -3.69 2.73
CA ASP A 168 0.36 -4.86 2.55
C ASP A 168 -0.45 -6.01 1.94
N GLU A 169 -0.34 -6.20 0.62
CA GLU A 169 -1.02 -7.24 -0.16
C GLU A 169 -2.52 -7.44 0.22
N PRO A 170 -3.34 -6.36 0.29
CA PRO A 170 -4.66 -6.43 0.91
C PRO A 170 -5.67 -7.30 0.15
N PHE A 171 -5.34 -7.71 -1.06
CA PHE A 171 -6.23 -8.52 -1.91
C PHE A 171 -5.73 -9.94 -2.15
N ALA A 172 -4.61 -10.35 -1.52
CA ALA A 172 -4.00 -11.66 -1.77
C ALA A 172 -4.90 -12.85 -1.44
N ALA A 173 -5.74 -12.72 -0.40
CA ALA A 173 -6.62 -13.79 0.07
C ALA A 173 -8.00 -13.82 -0.61
N LEU A 174 -8.23 -12.98 -1.65
CA LEU A 174 -9.53 -12.84 -2.31
C LEU A 174 -9.62 -13.70 -3.58
N ASP A 175 -10.82 -14.22 -3.86
CA ASP A 175 -11.14 -14.74 -5.18
C ASP A 175 -11.09 -13.64 -6.25
N ALA A 176 -10.99 -14.05 -7.52
CA ALA A 176 -10.76 -13.11 -8.62
C ALA A 176 -11.87 -12.06 -8.77
N GLN A 177 -13.13 -12.46 -8.62
CA GLN A 177 -14.28 -11.55 -8.81
C GLN A 177 -14.35 -10.53 -7.66
N THR A 178 -14.26 -10.99 -6.43
CA THR A 178 -14.24 -10.14 -5.23
C THR A 178 -13.08 -9.16 -5.28
N ARG A 179 -11.91 -9.60 -5.76
CA ARG A 179 -10.71 -8.75 -5.91
C ARG A 179 -10.97 -7.59 -6.86
N ILE A 180 -11.55 -7.83 -8.03
CA ILE A 180 -11.88 -6.79 -9.01
C ILE A 180 -12.79 -5.73 -8.40
N LEU A 181 -13.88 -6.16 -7.78
CA LEU A 181 -14.85 -5.24 -7.15
C LEU A 181 -14.21 -4.39 -6.06
N LEU A 182 -13.34 -4.99 -5.23
CA LEU A 182 -12.68 -4.25 -4.16
C LEU A 182 -11.60 -3.29 -4.65
N GLN A 183 -10.92 -3.60 -5.75
CA GLN A 183 -10.00 -2.67 -6.39
C GLN A 183 -10.73 -1.42 -6.90
N GLU A 184 -11.89 -1.60 -7.52
CA GLU A 184 -12.72 -0.48 -7.97
C GLU A 184 -13.23 0.36 -6.78
N GLU A 185 -13.67 -0.31 -5.72
CA GLU A 185 -14.13 0.40 -4.52
C GLU A 185 -12.98 1.14 -3.83
N LEU A 186 -11.78 0.55 -3.77
CA LEU A 186 -10.59 1.22 -3.24
C LEU A 186 -10.26 2.49 -4.03
N ILE A 187 -10.27 2.42 -5.38
CA ILE A 187 -10.05 3.59 -6.24
C ILE A 187 -11.12 4.65 -5.99
N ARG A 188 -12.40 4.26 -5.94
CA ARG A 188 -13.52 5.17 -5.68
C ARG A 188 -13.40 5.89 -4.33
N LEU A 189 -12.96 5.18 -3.28
CA LEU A 189 -12.73 5.77 -1.96
C LEU A 189 -11.51 6.67 -1.91
N TRP A 190 -10.51 6.37 -2.73
CA TRP A 190 -9.27 7.15 -2.75
C TRP A 190 -9.39 8.41 -3.63
N GLU A 191 -10.02 8.31 -4.81
CA GLU A 191 -10.21 9.45 -5.72
C GLU A 191 -10.94 10.60 -5.01
N GLY A 192 -10.39 11.80 -5.11
CA GLY A 192 -10.92 12.98 -4.42
C GLY A 192 -10.71 13.04 -2.91
N SER A 193 -10.10 12.00 -2.30
CA SER A 193 -9.83 11.99 -0.86
C SER A 193 -8.56 12.79 -0.47
N GLY A 194 -7.66 13.05 -1.42
CA GLY A 194 -6.37 13.67 -1.19
C GLY A 194 -5.36 12.81 -0.42
N LYS A 195 -5.69 11.54 -0.14
CA LYS A 195 -4.82 10.62 0.61
C LYS A 195 -3.69 10.08 -0.25
N THR A 196 -2.54 9.91 0.37
CA THR A 196 -1.40 9.20 -0.23
C THR A 196 -1.50 7.73 0.10
N ILE A 197 -1.34 6.86 -0.90
CA ILE A 197 -1.32 5.41 -0.69
C ILE A 197 0.04 4.85 -1.10
N ILE A 198 0.63 4.03 -0.21
CA ILE A 198 1.74 3.15 -0.52
C ILE A 198 1.21 1.72 -0.43
N PHE A 199 1.09 1.09 -1.56
CA PHE A 199 0.49 -0.24 -1.73
C PHE A 199 1.56 -1.23 -2.16
N VAL A 200 1.67 -2.37 -1.52
CA VAL A 200 2.58 -3.42 -1.96
C VAL A 200 1.80 -4.62 -2.49
N THR A 201 2.29 -5.19 -3.57
CA THR A 201 1.70 -6.37 -4.20
C THR A 201 2.75 -7.14 -5.02
N HIS A 202 2.42 -8.35 -5.38
CA HIS A 202 3.10 -9.13 -6.41
C HIS A 202 2.30 -9.25 -7.71
N SER A 203 1.06 -8.67 -7.76
CA SER A 203 0.20 -8.69 -8.94
C SER A 203 0.45 -7.47 -9.83
N ILE A 204 0.84 -7.74 -11.08
CA ILE A 204 1.01 -6.70 -12.10
C ILE A 204 -0.33 -6.05 -12.44
N GLU A 205 -1.41 -6.83 -12.46
CA GLU A 205 -2.76 -6.34 -12.75
C GLU A 205 -3.18 -5.27 -11.72
N GLU A 206 -2.95 -5.54 -10.44
CA GLU A 206 -3.19 -4.56 -9.37
C GLU A 206 -2.35 -3.32 -9.54
N ALA A 207 -1.06 -3.50 -9.83
CA ALA A 207 -0.12 -2.39 -9.99
C ALA A 207 -0.55 -1.45 -11.14
N VAL A 208 -0.90 -2.00 -12.31
CA VAL A 208 -1.34 -1.18 -13.46
C VAL A 208 -2.69 -0.54 -13.21
N PHE A 209 -3.62 -1.26 -12.56
CA PHE A 209 -4.98 -0.75 -12.35
C PHE A 209 -5.05 0.34 -11.27
N LEU A 210 -4.27 0.24 -10.20
CA LEU A 210 -4.39 1.11 -9.04
C LEU A 210 -3.47 2.34 -9.10
N ALA A 211 -2.21 2.15 -9.53
CA ALA A 211 -1.14 3.11 -9.32
C ALA A 211 -1.21 4.37 -10.18
N ASP A 212 -0.71 5.48 -9.66
CA ASP A 212 -0.20 6.58 -10.48
C ASP A 212 1.24 6.29 -10.90
N ARG A 213 1.98 5.57 -10.04
CA ARG A 213 3.35 5.15 -10.31
C ARG A 213 3.64 3.78 -9.70
N VAL A 214 4.28 2.92 -10.48
CA VAL A 214 4.73 1.59 -10.06
C VAL A 214 6.24 1.61 -9.84
N VAL A 215 6.64 1.22 -8.65
CA VAL A 215 8.05 1.01 -8.27
C VAL A 215 8.33 -0.47 -8.27
N VAL A 216 9.18 -0.93 -9.17
CA VAL A 216 9.59 -2.34 -9.27
C VAL A 216 10.77 -2.58 -8.34
N MET A 217 10.61 -3.51 -7.41
CA MET A 217 11.70 -3.93 -6.51
C MET A 217 12.52 -5.08 -7.09
N ALA A 218 13.82 -5.01 -6.88
CA ALA A 218 14.73 -6.14 -7.09
C ALA A 218 14.48 -7.23 -6.02
N ARG A 219 14.98 -8.46 -6.29
CA ARG A 219 15.02 -9.54 -5.29
C ARG A 219 15.88 -9.15 -4.09
N ALA A 220 15.71 -9.89 -2.99
CA ALA A 220 16.46 -9.68 -1.75
C ALA A 220 17.99 -9.66 -1.98
N PRO A 221 18.72 -8.69 -1.40
CA PRO A 221 18.22 -7.57 -0.64
C PRO A 221 17.50 -6.56 -1.52
N GLY A 222 16.26 -6.18 -1.12
CA GLY A 222 15.37 -5.33 -1.91
C GLY A 222 15.93 -3.93 -2.11
N SER A 223 15.87 -3.47 -3.35
CA SER A 223 16.19 -2.11 -3.76
C SER A 223 15.27 -1.69 -4.90
N VAL A 224 15.20 -0.39 -5.18
CA VAL A 224 14.43 0.11 -6.34
C VAL A 224 15.17 -0.26 -7.62
N LYS A 225 14.53 -1.05 -8.48
CA LYS A 225 15.04 -1.43 -9.79
C LYS A 225 14.63 -0.45 -10.88
N SER A 226 13.37 -0.03 -10.88
CA SER A 226 12.80 0.93 -11.81
C SER A 226 11.54 1.57 -11.24
N SER A 227 11.18 2.72 -11.79
CA SER A 227 9.93 3.44 -11.50
C SER A 227 9.24 3.76 -12.82
N ILE A 228 7.94 3.50 -12.92
CA ILE A 228 7.14 3.65 -14.13
C ILE A 228 5.89 4.42 -13.79
N ASP A 229 5.66 5.55 -14.46
CA ASP A 229 4.43 6.31 -14.34
C ASP A 229 3.30 5.63 -15.10
N ILE A 230 2.14 5.55 -14.49
CA ILE A 230 0.93 4.95 -15.04
C ILE A 230 0.02 6.07 -15.53
N THR A 231 0.10 6.36 -16.81
CA THR A 231 -0.61 7.47 -17.46
C THR A 231 -2.03 7.09 -17.93
N LEU A 232 -2.60 6.02 -17.36
CA LEU A 232 -3.99 5.64 -17.63
C LEU A 232 -4.96 6.70 -17.09
N PRO A 233 -6.01 7.05 -17.84
CA PRO A 233 -6.99 8.05 -17.41
C PRO A 233 -7.72 7.60 -16.14
N ARG A 234 -8.25 8.57 -15.40
CA ARG A 234 -9.16 8.39 -14.28
C ARG A 234 -10.53 8.99 -14.63
N PRO A 235 -11.65 8.51 -14.05
CA PRO A 235 -11.75 7.40 -13.12
C PRO A 235 -11.44 6.05 -13.79
N ARG A 236 -10.84 5.12 -13.03
CA ARG A 236 -10.55 3.77 -13.53
C ARG A 236 -11.69 2.83 -13.22
N THR A 237 -12.17 2.15 -14.26
CA THR A 237 -13.29 1.21 -14.21
C THR A 237 -12.86 -0.12 -14.85
N GLU A 238 -13.75 -1.10 -14.87
CA GLU A 238 -13.52 -2.36 -15.57
C GLU A 238 -13.07 -2.17 -17.02
N GLU A 239 -13.64 -1.16 -17.71
CA GLU A 239 -13.28 -0.81 -19.09
C GLU A 239 -11.80 -0.42 -19.25
N THR A 240 -11.19 0.15 -18.22
CA THR A 240 -9.76 0.52 -18.21
C THR A 240 -8.87 -0.70 -18.48
N ARG A 241 -9.29 -1.91 -18.07
CA ARG A 241 -8.53 -3.16 -18.27
C ARG A 241 -8.47 -3.58 -19.74
N SER A 242 -9.42 -3.12 -20.56
CA SER A 242 -9.47 -3.36 -22.00
C SER A 242 -8.74 -2.28 -22.82
N HIS A 243 -8.24 -1.22 -22.16
CA HIS A 243 -7.55 -0.12 -22.83
C HIS A 243 -6.19 -0.60 -23.41
N PRO A 244 -5.82 -0.25 -24.67
CA PRO A 244 -4.56 -0.70 -25.26
C PRO A 244 -3.32 -0.35 -24.44
N GLN A 245 -3.31 0.83 -23.80
CA GLN A 245 -2.20 1.28 -22.94
C GLN A 245 -2.09 0.43 -21.67
N TYR A 246 -3.20 -0.09 -21.14
CA TYR A 246 -3.17 -1.02 -20.00
C TYR A 246 -2.37 -2.27 -20.36
N LEU A 247 -2.63 -2.86 -21.51
CA LEU A 247 -1.90 -4.05 -21.99
C LEU A 247 -0.42 -3.75 -22.25
N GLN A 248 -0.09 -2.57 -22.77
CA GLN A 248 1.31 -2.16 -22.97
C GLN A 248 2.06 -2.04 -21.65
N LEU A 249 1.47 -1.39 -20.64
CA LEU A 249 2.04 -1.24 -19.30
C LEU A 249 2.19 -2.60 -18.61
N PHE A 250 1.16 -3.45 -18.70
CA PHE A 250 1.21 -4.82 -18.18
C PHE A 250 2.38 -5.62 -18.79
N ASN A 251 2.51 -5.62 -20.11
CA ASN A 251 3.58 -6.32 -20.82
C ASN A 251 4.98 -5.77 -20.47
N THR A 252 5.09 -4.46 -20.28
CA THR A 252 6.33 -3.81 -19.85
C THR A 252 6.76 -4.31 -18.48
N LEU A 253 5.85 -4.25 -17.49
CA LEU A 253 6.10 -4.72 -16.12
C LEU A 253 6.36 -6.24 -16.10
N TRP A 254 5.58 -7.02 -16.85
CA TRP A 254 5.79 -8.46 -16.98
C TRP A 254 7.19 -8.81 -17.49
N GLY A 255 7.66 -8.09 -18.53
CA GLY A 255 9.01 -8.26 -19.07
C GLY A 255 10.13 -7.96 -18.06
N MET A 256 9.91 -7.04 -17.13
CA MET A 256 10.86 -6.71 -16.05
C MET A 256 10.91 -7.80 -14.98
N ILE A 257 9.73 -8.28 -14.53
CA ILE A 257 9.61 -9.30 -13.48
C ILE A 257 10.04 -10.67 -13.97
N ARG A 258 9.65 -11.04 -15.21
CA ARG A 258 10.00 -12.33 -15.81
C ARG A 258 11.51 -12.56 -15.88
N ARG A 259 12.28 -11.54 -16.24
CA ARG A 259 13.74 -11.63 -16.27
C ARG A 259 14.36 -11.97 -14.92
N ASP A 260 13.78 -11.43 -13.84
CA ASP A 260 14.24 -11.73 -12.47
C ASP A 260 13.82 -13.14 -12.03
N ALA A 261 12.63 -13.58 -12.39
CA ALA A 261 12.16 -14.93 -12.13
C ALA A 261 13.00 -15.98 -12.87
N GLN A 262 13.34 -15.73 -14.14
CA GLN A 262 14.20 -16.64 -14.93
C GLN A 262 15.61 -16.75 -14.37
N ARG A 263 16.23 -15.62 -13.94
CA ARG A 263 17.55 -15.66 -13.27
C ARG A 263 17.52 -16.47 -11.99
N ALA A 264 16.42 -16.39 -11.25
CA ALA A 264 16.23 -17.15 -10.02
C ALA A 264 16.15 -18.67 -10.20
N ILE A 265 15.57 -19.11 -11.30
CA ILE A 265 15.49 -20.53 -11.65
C ILE A 265 16.87 -21.03 -12.11
N SER A 266 17.62 -20.15 -12.80
CA SER A 266 18.95 -20.49 -13.35
C SER A 266 20.07 -20.46 -12.32
N GLU A 267 19.91 -19.65 -11.26
CA GLU A 267 20.88 -19.47 -10.17
C GLU A 267 20.15 -19.66 -8.82
N PRO A 268 19.84 -20.91 -8.41
CA PRO A 268 19.22 -21.17 -7.13
C PRO A 268 20.16 -20.66 -6.02
N ASP A 269 19.62 -19.81 -5.16
CA ASP A 269 20.36 -19.23 -4.01
C ASP A 269 20.73 -20.39 -3.07
N LEU A 270 22.03 -20.75 -3.02
CA LEU A 270 22.58 -21.80 -2.16
C LEU A 270 22.37 -21.56 -0.64
N ARG A 271 21.60 -20.55 -0.26
CA ARG A 271 21.34 -20.14 1.13
C ARG A 271 20.08 -20.73 1.75
N GLU A 272 19.26 -21.46 0.98
CA GLU A 272 18.09 -22.18 1.52
C GLU A 272 18.40 -23.64 1.95
N ALA A 273 19.66 -24.05 1.91
CA ALA A 273 20.10 -25.42 2.18
C ALA A 273 20.99 -25.57 3.42
N THR A 274 20.85 -24.68 4.44
CA THR A 274 21.50 -24.87 5.75
C THR A 274 20.58 -24.53 6.89
#